data_973238e25fcffc06f51f41f233c29f6d
#
_entry.id   973238e25fcffc06f51f41f233c29f6d
#
_cell.length_a   1.000
_cell.length_b   1.000
_cell.length_c   1.000
_cell.angle_alpha   90.00
_cell.angle_beta   90.00
_cell.angle_gamma   90.00
#
_symmetry.space_group_name_H-M   'P 1'
#
loop_
_entity.id
_entity.type
_entity.pdbx_description
1 polymer ?
#
loop_
_entity_poly.entity_id
_entity_poly.type
_entity_poly.pdbx_seq_one_letter_code
_entity_poly.pdbx_strand_id
1 'polypeptide(L)'
;MPERKTEARFDPKRQRWCVRVQVNGVRKAFYSSRSGMKGKIEAEKKADYWLEYGDGEPKVLKRVKVKDAYADYIKEKKEFNETTRQVESYGTGHILPAIGNKYFDQITEQDLQDIINNANRKGLAKITQQNIRGYITAFYRYARKCGYTKMVPMDLRIHTDAPSKEKKALQPEYIRIVFQSDQTEFQGNVCHDRSINIYRLGILTGLRTGELIGLQWSDINGNVLTVNRSVNWLGEVTNGKNKNARRSFILIPAALKVLNDQRAEMKRLGIVSPWVFVSEDGNKITQIMYEKDWKKYCKHNNIPYITPYEMTRHTFISLNKHMPPELLKLVAGHSPSMNTTGVYGHYVDGEMEKASEIIDDNLNKILKN
;
A
#
# COMPACT_ATOMS: atom_id res chain seq x y z
N MET A 1 -17.85 -17.12 -1.07
CA MET A 1 -18.10 -17.32 -2.52
C MET A 1 -17.06 -18.28 -3.04
N PRO A 2 -17.38 -19.18 -3.97
CA PRO A 2 -16.37 -20.05 -4.56
C PRO A 2 -15.35 -19.21 -5.33
N GLU A 3 -14.12 -19.17 -4.82
CA GLU A 3 -13.02 -18.53 -5.52
C GLU A 3 -12.46 -19.47 -6.59
N ARG A 4 -12.02 -18.90 -7.71
CA ARG A 4 -11.39 -19.65 -8.79
C ARG A 4 -10.05 -20.21 -8.32
N LYS A 5 -9.95 -21.55 -8.32
CA LYS A 5 -8.72 -22.28 -7.93
C LYS A 5 -7.71 -22.43 -9.07
N THR A 6 -8.10 -22.13 -10.32
CA THR A 6 -7.27 -22.36 -11.51
C THR A 6 -7.12 -21.09 -12.32
N GLU A 7 -5.92 -20.84 -12.84
CA GLU A 7 -5.63 -19.76 -13.78
C GLU A 7 -5.91 -20.18 -15.23
N ALA A 8 -6.17 -19.18 -16.09
CA ALA A 8 -6.31 -19.43 -17.52
C ALA A 8 -4.95 -19.81 -18.14
N ARG A 9 -4.96 -20.84 -18.98
CA ARG A 9 -3.81 -21.32 -19.73
C ARG A 9 -4.01 -21.06 -21.23
N PHE A 10 -2.94 -20.71 -21.92
CA PHE A 10 -2.99 -20.54 -23.37
C PHE A 10 -2.98 -21.91 -24.05
N ASP A 11 -3.92 -22.11 -24.98
CA ASP A 11 -4.02 -23.30 -25.83
C ASP A 11 -3.39 -22.94 -27.20
N PRO A 12 -2.15 -23.37 -27.49
CA PRO A 12 -1.46 -22.99 -28.72
C PRO A 12 -2.09 -23.64 -29.96
N LYS A 13 -2.76 -24.78 -29.84
CA LYS A 13 -3.42 -25.44 -30.97
C LYS A 13 -4.67 -24.68 -31.43
N ARG A 14 -5.38 -24.07 -30.47
CA ARG A 14 -6.63 -23.34 -30.74
C ARG A 14 -6.46 -21.83 -30.66
N GLN A 15 -5.23 -21.33 -30.48
CA GLN A 15 -4.88 -19.92 -30.40
C GLN A 15 -5.79 -19.12 -29.46
N ARG A 16 -6.05 -19.68 -28.26
CA ARG A 16 -6.96 -19.05 -27.29
C ARG A 16 -6.58 -19.35 -25.84
N TRP A 17 -6.95 -18.46 -24.94
CA TRP A 17 -6.89 -18.70 -23.51
C TRP A 17 -8.07 -19.53 -23.05
N CYS A 18 -7.84 -20.45 -22.13
CA CYS A 18 -8.85 -21.33 -21.57
C CYS A 18 -8.68 -21.43 -20.05
N VAL A 19 -9.78 -21.29 -19.32
CA VAL A 19 -9.86 -21.61 -17.90
C VAL A 19 -11.02 -22.56 -17.65
N ARG A 20 -10.80 -23.57 -16.82
CA ARG A 20 -11.82 -24.53 -16.42
C ARG A 20 -12.13 -24.36 -14.95
N VAL A 21 -13.40 -24.30 -14.62
CA VAL A 21 -13.91 -24.16 -13.25
C VAL A 21 -14.96 -25.22 -12.97
N GLN A 22 -15.10 -25.58 -11.70
CA GLN A 22 -16.09 -26.55 -11.25
C GLN A 22 -16.76 -26.07 -9.98
N VAL A 23 -18.09 -26.11 -9.94
CA VAL A 23 -18.92 -25.79 -8.77
C VAL A 23 -20.03 -26.84 -8.67
N ASN A 24 -20.25 -27.42 -7.51
CA ASN A 24 -21.29 -28.38 -7.22
C ASN A 24 -21.36 -29.55 -8.25
N GLY A 25 -20.19 -30.05 -8.67
CA GLY A 25 -20.09 -31.14 -9.66
C GLY A 25 -20.18 -30.69 -11.12
N VAL A 26 -20.62 -29.49 -11.42
CA VAL A 26 -20.72 -28.95 -12.78
C VAL A 26 -19.38 -28.36 -13.21
N ARG A 27 -18.85 -28.84 -14.34
CA ARG A 27 -17.60 -28.32 -14.94
C ARG A 27 -17.92 -27.43 -16.13
N LYS A 28 -17.31 -26.26 -16.20
CA LYS A 28 -17.43 -25.34 -17.33
C LYS A 28 -16.08 -24.76 -17.75
N ALA A 29 -15.91 -24.51 -19.05
CA ALA A 29 -14.72 -23.93 -19.62
C ALA A 29 -15.03 -22.59 -20.26
N PHE A 30 -14.18 -21.59 -20.02
CA PHE A 30 -14.31 -20.23 -20.55
C PHE A 30 -13.09 -19.89 -21.39
N TYR A 31 -13.32 -19.16 -22.48
CA TYR A 31 -12.33 -18.92 -23.51
C TYR A 31 -12.22 -17.45 -23.87
N SER A 32 -11.01 -17.05 -24.30
CA SER A 32 -10.77 -15.79 -24.98
C SER A 32 -9.79 -15.99 -26.13
N SER A 33 -10.11 -15.47 -27.29
CA SER A 33 -9.25 -15.46 -28.47
C SER A 33 -8.31 -14.24 -28.53
N ARG A 34 -8.42 -13.31 -27.58
CA ARG A 34 -7.50 -12.17 -27.48
C ARG A 34 -6.10 -12.64 -27.10
N SER A 35 -5.08 -12.07 -27.75
CA SER A 35 -3.67 -12.41 -27.49
C SER A 35 -3.17 -11.82 -26.17
N GLY A 36 -2.12 -12.43 -25.61
CA GLY A 36 -1.39 -11.94 -24.45
C GLY A 36 -2.20 -11.90 -23.16
N MET A 37 -1.76 -11.09 -22.20
CA MET A 37 -2.35 -10.98 -20.87
C MET A 37 -3.82 -10.53 -20.89
N LYS A 38 -4.23 -9.75 -21.89
CA LYS A 38 -5.62 -9.30 -22.03
C LYS A 38 -6.57 -10.49 -22.27
N GLY A 39 -6.16 -11.47 -23.07
CA GLY A 39 -6.94 -12.69 -23.30
C GLY A 39 -7.02 -13.56 -22.04
N LYS A 40 -5.93 -13.71 -21.30
CA LYS A 40 -5.92 -14.40 -20.00
C LYS A 40 -6.97 -13.80 -19.06
N ILE A 41 -6.89 -12.49 -18.84
CA ILE A 41 -7.79 -11.76 -17.94
C ILE A 41 -9.26 -11.88 -18.39
N GLU A 42 -9.53 -11.83 -19.69
CA GLU A 42 -10.91 -11.96 -20.20
C GLU A 42 -11.48 -13.36 -19.94
N ALA A 43 -10.71 -14.42 -20.22
CA ALA A 43 -11.15 -15.78 -19.94
C ALA A 43 -11.41 -15.99 -18.44
N GLU A 44 -10.53 -15.47 -17.59
CA GLU A 44 -10.66 -15.53 -16.14
C GLU A 44 -11.87 -14.76 -15.63
N LYS A 45 -12.14 -13.57 -16.14
CA LYS A 45 -13.35 -12.80 -15.79
C LYS A 45 -14.65 -13.53 -16.13
N LYS A 46 -14.70 -14.18 -17.29
CA LYS A 46 -15.87 -15.00 -17.68
C LYS A 46 -16.10 -16.15 -16.70
N ALA A 47 -15.03 -16.79 -16.26
CA ALA A 47 -15.10 -17.88 -15.30
C ALA A 47 -15.53 -17.37 -13.91
N ASP A 48 -14.94 -16.25 -13.43
CA ASP A 48 -15.29 -15.64 -12.15
C ASP A 48 -16.78 -15.22 -12.15
N TYR A 49 -17.26 -14.66 -13.27
CA TYR A 49 -18.67 -14.32 -13.44
C TYR A 49 -19.56 -15.56 -13.30
N TRP A 50 -19.21 -16.66 -13.96
CA TRP A 50 -20.00 -17.90 -13.87
C TRP A 50 -19.93 -18.53 -12.47
N LEU A 51 -18.80 -18.46 -11.80
CA LEU A 51 -18.68 -18.92 -10.41
C LEU A 51 -19.57 -18.13 -9.46
N GLU A 52 -19.81 -16.86 -9.76
CA GLU A 52 -20.64 -15.96 -8.97
C GLU A 52 -22.15 -16.14 -9.25
N TYR A 53 -22.55 -16.38 -10.52
CA TYR A 53 -23.94 -16.33 -10.97
C TYR A 53 -24.46 -17.63 -11.60
N GLY A 54 -23.61 -18.59 -11.91
CA GLY A 54 -23.98 -19.80 -12.67
C GLY A 54 -24.35 -19.49 -14.11
N ASP A 55 -25.28 -20.29 -14.68
CA ASP A 55 -25.83 -20.06 -16.01
C ASP A 55 -27.06 -19.13 -16.00
N GLY A 56 -27.44 -18.67 -14.83
CA GLY A 56 -28.56 -17.73 -14.66
C GLY A 56 -28.10 -16.27 -14.80
N GLU A 57 -28.86 -15.49 -15.54
CA GLU A 57 -28.72 -14.04 -15.42
C GLU A 57 -29.25 -13.56 -14.06
N PRO A 58 -28.54 -12.66 -13.35
CA PRO A 58 -29.08 -12.10 -12.12
C PRO A 58 -30.42 -11.41 -12.41
N LYS A 59 -31.47 -11.81 -11.71
CA LYS A 59 -32.77 -11.13 -11.81
C LYS A 59 -32.63 -9.77 -11.14
N VAL A 60 -32.97 -8.69 -11.85
CA VAL A 60 -33.14 -7.36 -11.23
C VAL A 60 -34.38 -7.42 -10.37
N LEU A 61 -34.19 -7.38 -9.06
CA LEU A 61 -35.27 -7.58 -8.08
C LEU A 61 -35.84 -6.25 -7.55
N LYS A 62 -35.05 -5.18 -7.56
CA LYS A 62 -35.43 -3.90 -6.97
C LYS A 62 -34.92 -2.72 -7.78
N ARG A 63 -35.79 -1.74 -8.00
CA ARG A 63 -35.42 -0.46 -8.57
C ARG A 63 -34.96 0.49 -7.45
N VAL A 64 -33.65 0.67 -7.33
CA VAL A 64 -33.00 1.42 -6.24
C VAL A 64 -32.13 2.53 -6.83
N LYS A 65 -32.08 3.71 -6.19
CA LYS A 65 -31.13 4.76 -6.55
C LYS A 65 -29.72 4.39 -6.13
N VAL A 66 -28.75 4.82 -6.91
CA VAL A 66 -27.34 4.52 -6.65
C VAL A 66 -26.89 4.97 -5.26
N LYS A 67 -27.32 6.17 -4.82
CA LYS A 67 -26.96 6.70 -3.49
C LYS A 67 -27.43 5.81 -2.35
N ASP A 68 -28.64 5.24 -2.46
CA ASP A 68 -29.22 4.40 -1.42
C ASP A 68 -28.49 3.04 -1.36
N ALA A 69 -28.26 2.44 -2.55
CA ALA A 69 -27.45 1.21 -2.65
C ALA A 69 -26.00 1.42 -2.18
N TYR A 70 -25.43 2.61 -2.38
CA TYR A 70 -24.08 2.93 -1.91
C TYR A 70 -24.02 3.04 -0.37
N ALA A 71 -25.06 3.59 0.25
CA ALA A 71 -25.19 3.62 1.69
C ALA A 71 -25.24 2.21 2.29
N ASP A 72 -26.04 1.32 1.68
CA ASP A 72 -26.12 -0.09 2.09
C ASP A 72 -24.77 -0.82 1.91
N TYR A 73 -24.06 -0.52 0.81
CA TYR A 73 -22.72 -1.07 0.56
C TYR A 73 -21.70 -0.67 1.64
N ILE A 74 -21.72 0.59 2.07
CA ILE A 74 -20.87 1.06 3.16
C ILE A 74 -21.24 0.39 4.48
N LYS A 75 -22.54 0.22 4.75
CA LYS A 75 -23.04 -0.48 5.94
C LYS A 75 -22.58 -1.93 5.99
N GLU A 76 -22.73 -2.69 4.90
CA GLU A 76 -22.24 -4.07 4.81
C GLU A 76 -20.73 -4.15 5.09
N LYS A 77 -19.93 -3.25 4.51
CA LYS A 77 -18.48 -3.21 4.75
C LYS A 77 -18.14 -2.97 6.22
N LYS A 78 -18.86 -2.08 6.90
CA LYS A 78 -18.67 -1.82 8.33
C LYS A 78 -19.01 -3.04 9.19
N GLU A 79 -20.05 -3.79 8.85
CA GLU A 79 -20.43 -5.03 9.52
C GLU A 79 -19.32 -6.10 9.44
N PHE A 80 -18.54 -6.14 8.34
CA PHE A 80 -17.38 -7.01 8.18
C PHE A 80 -16.05 -6.40 8.66
N ASN A 81 -16.09 -5.30 9.43
CA ASN A 81 -14.88 -4.58 9.91
C ASN A 81 -13.93 -4.17 8.78
N GLU A 82 -14.44 -3.95 7.56
CA GLU A 82 -13.63 -3.47 6.45
C GLU A 82 -13.41 -1.95 6.55
N THR A 83 -12.24 -1.48 6.15
CA THR A 83 -11.93 -0.03 6.08
C THR A 83 -12.81 0.64 5.04
N THR A 84 -13.75 1.49 5.48
CA THR A 84 -14.72 2.16 4.59
C THR A 84 -14.30 3.54 4.14
N ARG A 85 -13.43 4.22 4.89
CA ARG A 85 -13.12 5.64 4.66
C ARG A 85 -12.70 5.99 3.23
N GLN A 86 -11.80 5.20 2.63
CA GLN A 86 -11.41 5.46 1.23
C GLN A 86 -12.58 5.22 0.29
N VAL A 87 -13.36 4.16 0.53
CA VAL A 87 -14.58 3.87 -0.24
C VAL A 87 -15.55 5.04 -0.15
N GLU A 88 -15.82 5.52 1.07
CA GLU A 88 -16.67 6.70 1.31
C GLU A 88 -16.14 7.94 0.61
N SER A 89 -14.84 8.24 0.73
CA SER A 89 -14.21 9.39 0.09
C SER A 89 -14.30 9.35 -1.43
N TYR A 90 -14.00 8.20 -2.06
CA TYR A 90 -14.12 8.06 -3.51
C TYR A 90 -15.59 8.05 -3.97
N GLY A 91 -16.49 7.49 -3.15
CA GLY A 91 -17.92 7.52 -3.41
C GLY A 91 -18.49 8.94 -3.43
N THR A 92 -18.28 9.68 -2.35
CA THR A 92 -18.79 11.06 -2.20
C THR A 92 -18.07 12.05 -3.10
N GLY A 93 -16.78 11.85 -3.37
CA GLY A 93 -15.99 12.76 -4.20
C GLY A 93 -16.16 12.57 -5.71
N HIS A 94 -16.51 11.37 -6.16
CA HIS A 94 -16.49 11.05 -7.59
C HIS A 94 -17.74 10.32 -8.10
N ILE A 95 -18.20 9.26 -7.41
CA ILE A 95 -19.25 8.37 -7.92
C ILE A 95 -20.63 8.99 -7.70
N LEU A 96 -20.97 9.33 -6.48
CA LEU A 96 -22.29 9.83 -6.12
C LEU A 96 -22.63 11.19 -6.75
N PRO A 97 -21.71 12.16 -6.91
CA PRO A 97 -22.01 13.40 -7.63
C PRO A 97 -22.44 13.17 -9.09
N ALA A 98 -21.92 12.13 -9.75
CA ALA A 98 -22.21 11.84 -11.14
C ALA A 98 -23.49 11.02 -11.35
N ILE A 99 -23.70 9.99 -10.53
CA ILE A 99 -24.76 9.00 -10.77
C ILE A 99 -25.65 8.73 -9.55
N GLY A 100 -25.39 9.33 -8.40
CA GLY A 100 -26.07 9.01 -7.14
C GLY A 100 -27.58 9.15 -7.15
N ASN A 101 -28.12 10.11 -7.91
CA ASN A 101 -29.57 10.33 -8.04
C ASN A 101 -30.23 9.48 -9.13
N LYS A 102 -29.48 8.81 -9.99
CA LYS A 102 -29.99 7.92 -11.03
C LYS A 102 -30.37 6.55 -10.43
N TYR A 103 -31.31 5.87 -11.09
CA TYR A 103 -31.55 4.46 -10.88
C TYR A 103 -30.56 3.63 -11.70
N PHE A 104 -30.27 2.39 -11.29
CA PHE A 104 -29.31 1.52 -12.00
C PHE A 104 -29.72 1.21 -13.45
N ASP A 105 -31.02 1.17 -13.75
CA ASP A 105 -31.57 0.96 -15.09
C ASP A 105 -31.34 2.15 -16.03
N GLN A 106 -31.00 3.32 -15.50
CA GLN A 106 -30.73 4.54 -16.23
C GLN A 106 -29.24 4.79 -16.48
N ILE A 107 -28.37 3.90 -16.00
CA ILE A 107 -26.92 4.09 -16.07
C ILE A 107 -26.36 3.24 -17.20
N THR A 108 -25.56 3.88 -18.03
CA THR A 108 -24.77 3.24 -19.09
C THR A 108 -23.32 3.05 -18.66
N GLU A 109 -22.57 2.23 -19.35
CA GLU A 109 -21.12 2.11 -19.12
C GLU A 109 -20.38 3.43 -19.43
N GLN A 110 -20.96 4.24 -20.36
CA GLN A 110 -20.45 5.58 -20.67
C GLN A 110 -20.57 6.52 -19.46
N ASP A 111 -21.67 6.47 -18.71
CA ASP A 111 -21.81 7.28 -17.48
C ASP A 111 -20.70 6.94 -16.46
N LEU A 112 -20.31 5.66 -16.37
CA LEU A 112 -19.21 5.24 -15.49
C LEU A 112 -17.85 5.66 -16.03
N GLN A 113 -17.64 5.59 -17.35
CA GLN A 113 -16.43 6.10 -18.00
C GLN A 113 -16.30 7.62 -17.80
N ASP A 114 -17.39 8.36 -17.83
CA ASP A 114 -17.39 9.83 -17.64
C ASP A 114 -16.96 10.24 -16.23
N ILE A 115 -17.13 9.39 -15.22
CA ILE A 115 -16.56 9.62 -13.89
C ILE A 115 -15.02 9.65 -13.98
N ILE A 116 -14.43 8.72 -14.71
CA ILE A 116 -12.98 8.63 -14.92
C ILE A 116 -12.50 9.79 -15.80
N ASN A 117 -13.23 10.11 -16.86
CA ASN A 117 -12.95 11.25 -17.74
C ASN A 117 -12.95 12.57 -16.97
N ASN A 118 -13.91 12.75 -16.06
CA ASN A 118 -13.96 13.92 -15.16
C ASN A 118 -12.75 14.00 -14.23
N ALA A 119 -12.30 12.85 -13.70
CA ALA A 119 -11.10 12.79 -12.89
C ALA A 119 -9.86 13.21 -13.70
N ASN A 120 -9.76 12.80 -14.96
CA ASN A 120 -8.69 13.22 -15.86
C ASN A 120 -8.74 14.73 -16.15
N ARG A 121 -9.91 15.26 -16.48
CA ARG A 121 -10.10 16.71 -16.70
C ARG A 121 -9.70 17.57 -15.49
N LYS A 122 -9.85 17.03 -14.29
CA LYS A 122 -9.38 17.66 -13.04
C LYS A 122 -7.88 17.46 -12.79
N GLY A 123 -7.13 16.86 -13.70
CA GLY A 123 -5.70 16.59 -13.57
C GLY A 123 -5.35 15.56 -12.48
N LEU A 124 -6.29 14.66 -12.11
CA LEU A 124 -6.02 13.68 -11.07
C LEU A 124 -5.05 12.61 -11.56
N ALA A 125 -4.13 12.22 -10.67
CA ALA A 125 -3.09 11.25 -10.97
C ALA A 125 -3.65 9.90 -11.45
N LYS A 126 -2.89 9.21 -12.29
CA LYS A 126 -3.22 7.90 -12.87
C LYS A 126 -3.65 6.89 -11.81
N ILE A 127 -2.95 6.84 -10.68
CA ILE A 127 -3.31 5.95 -9.56
C ILE A 127 -4.67 6.28 -8.97
N THR A 128 -5.04 7.56 -8.89
CA THR A 128 -6.37 8.01 -8.42
C THR A 128 -7.46 7.54 -9.38
N GLN A 129 -7.25 7.68 -10.69
CA GLN A 129 -8.18 7.18 -11.71
C GLN A 129 -8.31 5.65 -11.64
N GLN A 130 -7.21 4.93 -11.41
CA GLN A 130 -7.23 3.47 -11.20
C GLN A 130 -8.05 3.09 -9.96
N ASN A 131 -7.92 3.85 -8.87
CA ASN A 131 -8.70 3.64 -7.66
C ASN A 131 -10.19 3.89 -7.90
N ILE A 132 -10.55 5.00 -8.57
CA ILE A 132 -11.96 5.29 -8.95
C ILE A 132 -12.54 4.10 -9.72
N ARG A 133 -11.84 3.61 -10.76
CA ARG A 133 -12.25 2.41 -11.51
C ARG A 133 -12.44 1.19 -10.61
N GLY A 134 -11.49 0.96 -9.71
CA GLY A 134 -11.55 -0.15 -8.75
C GLY A 134 -12.77 -0.07 -7.84
N TYR A 135 -13.07 1.11 -7.29
CA TYR A 135 -14.24 1.33 -6.44
C TYR A 135 -15.56 1.21 -7.22
N ILE A 136 -15.65 1.72 -8.45
CA ILE A 136 -16.82 1.50 -9.32
C ILE A 136 -17.04 0.00 -9.52
N THR A 137 -16.00 -0.73 -9.91
CA THR A 137 -16.09 -2.18 -10.17
C THR A 137 -16.50 -2.96 -8.92
N ALA A 138 -15.95 -2.63 -7.76
CA ALA A 138 -16.30 -3.29 -6.50
C ALA A 138 -17.75 -2.99 -6.09
N PHE A 139 -18.20 -1.75 -6.21
CA PHE A 139 -19.57 -1.35 -5.91
C PHE A 139 -20.58 -2.01 -6.86
N TYR A 140 -20.29 -2.08 -8.15
CA TYR A 140 -21.16 -2.76 -9.12
C TYR A 140 -21.21 -4.28 -8.89
N ARG A 141 -20.13 -4.89 -8.38
CA ARG A 141 -20.17 -6.28 -7.93
C ARG A 141 -21.16 -6.46 -6.77
N TYR A 142 -21.13 -5.58 -5.78
CA TYR A 142 -22.10 -5.55 -4.69
C TYR A 142 -23.54 -5.36 -5.22
N ALA A 143 -23.77 -4.35 -6.07
CA ALA A 143 -25.07 -4.04 -6.62
C ALA A 143 -25.69 -5.23 -7.39
N ARG A 144 -24.85 -5.99 -8.12
CA ARG A 144 -25.30 -7.23 -8.78
C ARG A 144 -25.67 -8.31 -7.77
N LYS A 145 -24.85 -8.50 -6.72
CA LYS A 145 -25.14 -9.44 -5.63
C LYS A 145 -26.50 -9.15 -4.99
N CYS A 146 -26.86 -7.88 -4.85
CA CYS A 146 -28.14 -7.45 -4.29
C CYS A 146 -29.30 -7.44 -5.30
N GLY A 147 -29.03 -7.73 -6.58
CA GLY A 147 -30.05 -7.72 -7.64
C GLY A 147 -30.49 -6.32 -8.10
N TYR A 148 -29.67 -5.30 -7.88
CA TYR A 148 -29.97 -3.91 -8.28
C TYR A 148 -29.64 -3.65 -9.76
N THR A 149 -28.72 -4.40 -10.33
CA THR A 149 -28.28 -4.26 -11.72
C THR A 149 -27.74 -5.59 -12.27
N LYS A 150 -27.75 -5.75 -13.59
CA LYS A 150 -27.03 -6.80 -14.30
C LYS A 150 -25.71 -6.32 -14.88
N MET A 151 -25.44 -5.00 -14.84
CA MET A 151 -24.27 -4.40 -15.49
C MET A 151 -22.97 -4.85 -14.85
N VAL A 152 -22.02 -5.24 -15.69
CA VAL A 152 -20.61 -5.51 -15.33
C VAL A 152 -19.76 -4.45 -16.01
N PRO A 153 -19.18 -3.49 -15.29
CA PRO A 153 -18.29 -2.49 -15.89
C PRO A 153 -16.99 -3.16 -16.38
N MET A 154 -16.91 -3.52 -17.67
CA MET A 154 -15.78 -4.29 -18.22
C MET A 154 -14.76 -3.45 -18.95
N ASP A 155 -15.16 -2.39 -19.64
CA ASP A 155 -14.33 -1.64 -20.58
C ASP A 155 -13.92 -0.26 -20.08
N LEU A 156 -13.99 -0.01 -18.76
CA LEU A 156 -13.55 1.26 -18.17
C LEU A 156 -12.05 1.48 -18.39
N ARG A 157 -11.71 2.55 -19.08
CA ARG A 157 -10.34 2.88 -19.50
C ARG A 157 -9.76 3.99 -18.65
N ILE A 158 -8.48 3.87 -18.33
CA ILE A 158 -7.69 4.93 -17.70
C ILE A 158 -6.96 5.69 -18.80
N HIS A 159 -6.95 7.00 -18.69
CA HIS A 159 -6.24 7.85 -19.65
C HIS A 159 -4.73 7.58 -19.62
N THR A 160 -4.12 7.47 -20.80
CA THR A 160 -2.68 7.18 -20.94
C THR A 160 -1.81 8.37 -20.54
N ASP A 161 -2.32 9.59 -20.78
CA ASP A 161 -1.73 10.88 -20.45
C ASP A 161 -1.96 11.33 -19.01
N ALA A 162 -2.68 10.53 -18.21
CA ALA A 162 -2.94 10.85 -16.80
C ALA A 162 -1.62 11.05 -16.03
N PRO A 163 -1.52 12.13 -15.21
CA PRO A 163 -0.29 12.42 -14.47
C PRO A 163 0.18 11.25 -13.62
N SER A 164 1.44 10.90 -13.74
CA SER A 164 2.08 9.89 -12.91
C SER A 164 3.20 10.56 -12.11
N LYS A 165 3.14 10.46 -10.79
CA LYS A 165 4.26 10.89 -9.93
C LYS A 165 5.36 9.84 -9.99
N GLU A 166 6.56 10.24 -10.36
CA GLU A 166 7.73 9.42 -10.12
C GLU A 166 7.96 9.25 -8.63
N LYS A 167 8.30 8.04 -8.24
CA LYS A 167 8.72 7.76 -6.88
C LYS A 167 10.11 8.33 -6.70
N LYS A 168 10.30 9.13 -5.65
CA LYS A 168 11.58 9.75 -5.32
C LYS A 168 12.27 8.97 -4.22
N ALA A 169 13.60 9.00 -4.25
CA ALA A 169 14.46 8.55 -3.17
C ALA A 169 15.35 9.70 -2.73
N LEU A 170 15.71 9.73 -1.45
CA LEU A 170 16.67 10.70 -0.93
C LEU A 170 18.03 10.40 -1.56
N GLN A 171 18.66 11.43 -2.12
CA GLN A 171 19.97 11.28 -2.76
C GLN A 171 21.09 11.17 -1.72
N PRO A 172 22.24 10.55 -2.06
CA PRO A 172 23.33 10.32 -1.11
C PRO A 172 23.81 11.57 -0.38
N GLU A 173 23.85 12.72 -1.04
CA GLU A 173 24.23 14.01 -0.46
C GLU A 173 23.29 14.42 0.69
N TYR A 174 21.97 14.24 0.53
CA TYR A 174 20.97 14.56 1.55
C TYR A 174 20.94 13.53 2.68
N ILE A 175 21.24 12.27 2.38
CA ILE A 175 21.42 11.23 3.41
C ILE A 175 22.59 11.63 4.33
N ARG A 176 23.73 12.08 3.77
CA ARG A 176 24.86 12.57 4.58
C ARG A 176 24.43 13.70 5.52
N ILE A 177 23.65 14.67 5.02
CA ILE A 177 23.13 15.76 5.86
C ILE A 177 22.30 15.20 7.02
N VAL A 178 21.37 14.26 6.78
CA VAL A 178 20.56 13.66 7.84
C VAL A 178 21.42 12.95 8.90
N PHE A 179 22.56 12.39 8.53
CA PHE A 179 23.45 11.73 9.49
C PHE A 179 24.47 12.65 10.14
N GLN A 180 24.68 13.86 9.63
CA GLN A 180 25.64 14.83 10.15
C GLN A 180 24.99 15.98 10.92
N SER A 181 23.75 16.36 10.60
CA SER A 181 23.05 17.47 11.26
C SER A 181 21.91 16.96 12.13
N ASP A 182 21.90 17.41 13.38
CA ASP A 182 20.81 17.17 14.34
C ASP A 182 19.95 18.42 14.54
N GLN A 183 20.12 19.45 13.69
CA GLN A 183 19.52 20.77 13.88
C GLN A 183 18.30 20.98 12.98
N THR A 184 17.32 21.67 13.52
CA THR A 184 16.14 22.18 12.82
C THR A 184 15.83 23.60 13.29
N GLU A 185 14.85 24.24 12.68
CA GLU A 185 14.38 25.55 13.11
C GLU A 185 12.98 25.45 13.73
N PHE A 186 12.82 26.01 14.92
CA PHE A 186 11.53 26.14 15.57
C PHE A 186 11.32 27.58 16.05
N GLN A 187 10.26 28.24 15.60
CA GLN A 187 9.93 29.64 15.93
C GLN A 187 11.10 30.63 15.71
N GLY A 188 11.84 30.46 14.62
CA GLY A 188 13.01 31.31 14.28
C GLY A 188 14.31 30.95 15.01
N ASN A 189 14.29 29.97 15.92
CA ASN A 189 15.46 29.55 16.65
C ASN A 189 15.95 28.19 16.15
N VAL A 190 17.28 28.06 15.98
CA VAL A 190 17.94 26.80 15.70
C VAL A 190 17.95 25.94 16.95
N CYS A 191 17.49 24.73 16.86
CA CYS A 191 17.41 23.79 17.98
C CYS A 191 17.67 22.36 17.52
N HIS A 192 17.90 21.46 18.49
CA HIS A 192 18.01 20.03 18.23
C HIS A 192 16.68 19.46 17.70
N ASP A 193 16.74 18.71 16.60
CA ASP A 193 15.57 18.01 16.05
C ASP A 193 15.31 16.71 16.81
N ARG A 194 14.25 16.69 17.60
CA ARG A 194 13.86 15.54 18.42
C ARG A 194 13.42 14.33 17.57
N SER A 195 13.07 14.57 16.32
CA SER A 195 12.65 13.53 15.38
C SER A 195 13.82 12.99 14.53
N ILE A 196 15.07 13.45 14.74
CA ILE A 196 16.21 13.06 13.91
C ILE A 196 16.42 11.53 13.87
N ASN A 197 16.23 10.86 15.00
CA ASN A 197 16.48 9.43 15.12
C ASN A 197 15.44 8.57 14.38
N ILE A 198 14.20 9.03 14.25
CA ILE A 198 13.20 8.30 13.44
C ILE A 198 13.53 8.42 11.95
N TYR A 199 14.06 9.56 11.47
CA TYR A 199 14.51 9.71 10.09
C TYR A 199 15.66 8.75 9.79
N ARG A 200 16.70 8.75 10.63
CA ARG A 200 17.87 7.87 10.52
C ARG A 200 17.47 6.40 10.55
N LEU A 201 16.69 5.99 11.54
CA LEU A 201 16.24 4.59 11.62
C LEU A 201 15.41 4.18 10.41
N GLY A 202 14.55 5.06 9.93
CA GLY A 202 13.74 4.81 8.74
C GLY A 202 14.57 4.58 7.47
N ILE A 203 15.63 5.38 7.27
CA ILE A 203 16.57 5.22 6.15
C ILE A 203 17.35 3.89 6.27
N LEU A 204 17.78 3.53 7.48
CA LEU A 204 18.60 2.32 7.74
C LEU A 204 17.80 1.01 7.65
N THR A 205 16.49 1.05 7.87
CA THR A 205 15.67 -0.16 8.01
C THR A 205 14.60 -0.32 6.94
N GLY A 206 14.25 0.76 6.25
CA GLY A 206 13.15 0.77 5.28
C GLY A 206 11.78 0.45 5.88
N LEU A 207 11.61 0.56 7.19
CA LEU A 207 10.32 0.40 7.86
C LEU A 207 9.28 1.37 7.29
N ARG A 208 8.03 0.91 7.20
CA ARG A 208 6.94 1.81 6.82
C ARG A 208 6.73 2.87 7.89
N THR A 209 6.26 4.05 7.51
CA THR A 209 5.97 5.15 8.44
C THR A 209 5.17 4.70 9.65
N GLY A 210 4.09 3.92 9.43
CA GLY A 210 3.30 3.40 10.53
C GLY A 210 4.00 2.33 11.38
N GLU A 211 4.92 1.57 10.83
CA GLU A 211 5.75 0.59 11.56
C GLU A 211 6.77 1.32 12.45
N LEU A 212 7.41 2.39 11.94
CA LEU A 212 8.32 3.25 12.73
C LEU A 212 7.60 3.90 13.91
N ILE A 213 6.45 4.54 13.66
CA ILE A 213 5.65 5.20 14.69
C ILE A 213 5.14 4.18 15.73
N GLY A 214 4.82 2.97 15.28
CA GLY A 214 4.33 1.89 16.12
C GLY A 214 5.41 1.07 16.83
N LEU A 215 6.70 1.42 16.69
CA LEU A 215 7.80 0.66 17.27
C LEU A 215 7.85 0.82 18.79
N GLN A 216 7.98 -0.29 19.50
CA GLN A 216 8.15 -0.32 20.96
C GLN A 216 9.53 -0.90 21.32
N TRP A 217 10.03 -0.56 22.50
CA TRP A 217 11.29 -1.10 23.00
C TRP A 217 11.26 -2.63 23.16
N SER A 218 10.09 -3.20 23.43
CA SER A 218 9.88 -4.65 23.50
C SER A 218 9.99 -5.36 22.15
N ASP A 219 10.00 -4.63 21.03
CA ASP A 219 10.19 -5.19 19.70
C ASP A 219 11.66 -5.41 19.34
N ILE A 220 12.57 -4.96 20.23
CA ILE A 220 14.02 -5.01 20.02
C ILE A 220 14.62 -5.94 21.05
N ASN A 221 15.19 -7.06 20.57
CA ASN A 221 15.88 -8.04 21.42
C ASN A 221 17.31 -8.21 20.91
N GLY A 222 18.28 -7.69 21.66
CA GLY A 222 19.66 -7.61 21.20
C GLY A 222 19.77 -6.81 19.90
N ASN A 223 20.22 -7.44 18.83
CA ASN A 223 20.29 -6.85 17.49
C ASN A 223 19.11 -7.23 16.57
N VAL A 224 18.10 -7.93 17.08
CA VAL A 224 16.94 -8.34 16.30
C VAL A 224 15.78 -7.38 16.53
N LEU A 225 15.23 -6.82 15.44
CA LEU A 225 14.00 -6.04 15.45
C LEU A 225 12.86 -6.86 14.87
N THR A 226 11.73 -6.92 15.59
CA THR A 226 10.51 -7.57 15.16
C THR A 226 9.42 -6.55 14.90
N VAL A 227 8.86 -6.53 13.69
CA VAL A 227 7.74 -5.69 13.33
C VAL A 227 6.44 -6.38 13.75
N ASN A 228 5.84 -5.91 14.83
CA ASN A 228 4.61 -6.51 15.40
C ASN A 228 3.34 -5.72 15.07
N ARG A 229 3.47 -4.42 14.81
CA ARG A 229 2.33 -3.51 14.66
C ARG A 229 2.61 -2.38 13.69
N SER A 230 1.55 -1.68 13.32
CA SER A 230 1.61 -0.44 12.53
C SER A 230 0.58 0.54 13.06
N VAL A 231 0.92 1.83 13.07
CA VAL A 231 -0.03 2.89 13.41
C VAL A 231 -0.56 3.48 12.12
N ASN A 232 -1.87 3.47 11.96
CA ASN A 232 -2.50 4.08 10.80
C ASN A 232 -2.52 5.63 10.95
N TRP A 233 -2.95 6.32 9.92
CA TRP A 233 -2.97 7.79 9.92
C TRP A 233 -4.02 8.39 10.90
N LEU A 234 -4.99 7.58 11.40
CA LEU A 234 -5.91 7.96 12.49
C LEU A 234 -5.25 7.84 13.87
N GLY A 235 -4.02 7.33 13.95
CA GLY A 235 -3.34 7.07 15.21
C GLY A 235 -3.72 5.72 15.84
N GLU A 236 -4.50 4.90 15.18
CA GLU A 236 -4.91 3.58 15.69
C GLU A 236 -3.80 2.55 15.46
N VAL A 237 -3.57 1.73 16.48
CA VAL A 237 -2.62 0.61 16.39
C VAL A 237 -3.30 -0.56 15.69
N THR A 238 -2.65 -1.06 14.64
CA THR A 238 -3.13 -2.19 13.85
C THR A 238 -2.09 -3.33 13.85
N ASN A 239 -2.53 -4.56 13.65
CA ASN A 239 -1.65 -5.73 13.57
C ASN A 239 -0.89 -5.85 12.24
N GLY A 240 -0.82 -4.73 11.47
CA GLY A 240 -0.24 -4.71 10.13
C GLY A 240 -1.23 -5.15 9.03
N LYS A 241 -0.96 -4.72 7.81
CA LYS A 241 -1.89 -4.85 6.68
C LYS A 241 -2.04 -6.29 6.15
N ASN A 242 -1.04 -7.14 6.36
CA ASN A 242 -0.97 -8.52 5.83
C ASN A 242 -0.18 -9.43 6.78
N LYS A 243 -0.32 -10.76 6.66
CA LYS A 243 0.51 -11.74 7.39
C LYS A 243 2.03 -11.49 7.22
N ASN A 244 2.46 -11.02 6.04
CA ASN A 244 3.85 -10.69 5.73
C ASN A 244 4.32 -9.35 6.35
N ALA A 245 3.43 -8.58 6.99
CA ALA A 245 3.81 -7.37 7.70
C ALA A 245 4.59 -7.70 8.99
N ARG A 246 4.30 -8.85 9.61
CA ARG A 246 5.07 -9.35 10.74
C ARG A 246 6.33 -10.03 10.24
N ARG A 247 7.48 -9.49 10.62
CA ARG A 247 8.79 -9.99 10.25
C ARG A 247 9.82 -9.60 11.29
N SER A 248 10.90 -10.37 11.36
CA SER A 248 12.08 -10.03 12.15
C SER A 248 13.29 -9.91 11.24
N PHE A 249 14.19 -9.01 11.55
CA PHE A 249 15.45 -8.85 10.83
C PHE A 249 16.54 -8.33 11.77
N ILE A 250 17.79 -8.55 11.37
CA ILE A 250 18.96 -8.13 12.12
C ILE A 250 19.25 -6.66 11.82
N LEU A 251 19.43 -5.88 12.89
CA LEU A 251 19.83 -4.49 12.81
C LEU A 251 21.33 -4.39 12.59
N ILE A 252 21.72 -3.56 11.62
CA ILE A 252 23.13 -3.20 11.42
C ILE A 252 23.64 -2.32 12.57
N PRO A 253 24.95 -2.25 12.81
CA PRO A 253 25.53 -1.45 13.91
C PRO A 253 25.08 0.00 13.92
N ALA A 254 24.96 0.64 12.75
CA ALA A 254 24.46 2.01 12.63
C ALA A 254 23.02 2.18 13.15
N ALA A 255 22.13 1.21 12.89
CA ALA A 255 20.76 1.25 13.39
C ALA A 255 20.69 1.05 14.91
N LEU A 256 21.53 0.18 15.46
CA LEU A 256 21.68 0.00 16.91
C LEU A 256 22.17 1.28 17.59
N LYS A 257 23.15 1.98 16.97
CA LYS A 257 23.60 3.27 17.46
C LYS A 257 22.47 4.28 17.52
N VAL A 258 21.68 4.42 16.46
CA VAL A 258 20.51 5.32 16.43
C VAL A 258 19.51 5.00 17.54
N LEU A 259 19.24 3.74 17.81
CA LEU A 259 18.35 3.32 18.91
C LEU A 259 18.92 3.65 20.28
N ASN A 260 20.24 3.52 20.46
CA ASN A 260 20.92 3.92 21.70
C ASN A 260 20.89 5.44 21.88
N ASP A 261 21.12 6.21 20.82
CA ASP A 261 21.00 7.67 20.82
C ASP A 261 19.57 8.10 21.18
N GLN A 262 18.55 7.43 20.64
CA GLN A 262 17.14 7.65 20.99
C GLN A 262 16.85 7.36 22.47
N ARG A 263 17.40 6.29 23.02
CA ARG A 263 17.25 5.94 24.43
C ARG A 263 17.92 6.98 25.34
N ALA A 264 19.09 7.45 24.94
CA ALA A 264 19.80 8.52 25.65
C ALA A 264 19.02 9.83 25.63
N GLU A 265 18.43 10.18 24.50
CA GLU A 265 17.59 11.38 24.36
C GLU A 265 16.33 11.29 25.25
N MET A 266 15.62 10.17 25.25
CA MET A 266 14.47 9.96 26.13
C MET A 266 14.86 10.09 27.61
N LYS A 267 16.01 9.51 27.99
CA LYS A 267 16.54 9.63 29.35
C LYS A 267 16.86 11.08 29.70
N ARG A 268 17.51 11.82 28.81
CA ARG A 268 17.82 13.25 28.95
C ARG A 268 16.56 14.10 29.19
N LEU A 269 15.46 13.74 28.50
CA LEU A 269 14.16 14.42 28.60
C LEU A 269 13.30 13.94 29.77
N GLY A 270 13.74 12.92 30.52
CA GLY A 270 12.94 12.32 31.61
C GLY A 270 11.71 11.56 31.14
N ILE A 271 11.67 11.15 29.85
CA ILE A 271 10.49 10.48 29.28
C ILE A 271 10.63 8.97 29.46
N VAL A 272 9.62 8.38 30.11
CA VAL A 272 9.46 6.91 30.21
C VAL A 272 8.26 6.50 29.37
N SER A 273 8.49 5.68 28.35
CA SER A 273 7.44 5.23 27.44
C SER A 273 7.77 3.86 26.84
N PRO A 274 6.77 3.02 26.55
CA PRO A 274 7.01 1.79 25.80
C PRO A 274 7.38 2.04 24.33
N TRP A 275 7.02 3.23 23.80
CA TRP A 275 7.28 3.61 22.41
C TRP A 275 8.70 4.10 22.21
N VAL A 276 9.31 3.76 21.08
CA VAL A 276 10.65 4.22 20.72
C VAL A 276 10.64 5.69 20.34
N PHE A 277 9.64 6.12 19.58
CA PHE A 277 9.50 7.51 19.13
C PHE A 277 8.27 8.15 19.75
N VAL A 278 8.50 9.22 20.50
CA VAL A 278 7.50 9.83 21.36
C VAL A 278 7.40 11.34 21.15
N SER A 279 6.21 11.87 21.39
CA SER A 279 5.95 13.28 21.55
C SER A 279 6.39 13.78 22.96
N GLU A 280 6.24 15.08 23.21
CA GLU A 280 6.67 15.71 24.48
C GLU A 280 5.97 15.14 25.71
N ASP A 281 4.73 14.69 25.55
CA ASP A 281 3.91 14.06 26.58
C ASP A 281 4.19 12.55 26.77
N GLY A 282 5.21 11.99 26.10
CA GLY A 282 5.58 10.58 26.21
C GLY A 282 4.67 9.62 25.43
N ASN A 283 3.67 10.12 24.71
CA ASN A 283 2.85 9.32 23.82
C ASN A 283 3.57 9.06 22.49
N LYS A 284 3.13 8.02 21.75
CA LYS A 284 3.64 7.81 20.39
C LYS A 284 3.38 9.02 19.51
N ILE A 285 4.32 9.35 18.63
CA ILE A 285 4.11 10.41 17.64
C ILE A 285 3.01 10.02 16.65
N THR A 286 2.43 11.02 15.98
CA THR A 286 1.46 10.81 14.90
C THR A 286 2.12 10.94 13.53
N GLN A 287 1.50 10.39 12.49
CA GLN A 287 1.98 10.58 11.12
C GLN A 287 2.01 12.07 10.73
N ILE A 288 1.06 12.87 11.24
CA ILE A 288 0.99 14.31 10.98
C ILE A 288 2.20 15.02 11.62
N MET A 289 2.52 14.70 12.88
CA MET A 289 3.70 15.26 13.56
C MET A 289 4.98 14.89 12.83
N TYR A 290 5.15 13.60 12.50
CA TYR A 290 6.31 13.11 11.77
C TYR A 290 6.51 13.85 10.43
N GLU A 291 5.44 14.01 9.64
CA GLU A 291 5.50 14.74 8.36
C GLU A 291 5.82 16.22 8.56
N LYS A 292 5.21 16.86 9.57
CA LYS A 292 5.44 18.28 9.89
C LYS A 292 6.89 18.53 10.30
N ASP A 293 7.44 17.68 11.17
CA ASP A 293 8.82 17.80 11.65
C ASP A 293 9.81 17.54 10.51
N TRP A 294 9.58 16.50 9.70
CA TRP A 294 10.38 16.25 8.52
C TRP A 294 10.39 17.44 7.54
N LYS A 295 9.26 18.09 7.30
CA LYS A 295 9.18 19.31 6.47
C LYS A 295 10.01 20.45 7.01
N LYS A 296 9.99 20.67 8.33
CA LYS A 296 10.82 21.69 8.99
C LYS A 296 12.30 21.37 8.85
N TYR A 297 12.67 20.12 9.14
CA TYR A 297 14.05 19.66 9.01
C TYR A 297 14.58 19.85 7.59
N CYS A 298 13.82 19.44 6.57
CA CYS A 298 14.16 19.64 5.18
C CYS A 298 14.40 21.12 4.85
N LYS A 299 13.49 22.00 5.29
CA LYS A 299 13.59 23.44 5.04
C LYS A 299 14.85 24.02 5.65
N HIS A 300 15.16 23.69 6.90
CA HIS A 300 16.33 24.22 7.62
C HIS A 300 17.65 23.74 7.01
N ASN A 301 17.70 22.47 6.58
CA ASN A 301 18.91 21.84 6.06
C ASN A 301 19.01 21.89 4.52
N ASN A 302 18.16 22.66 3.83
CA ASN A 302 18.13 22.79 2.36
C ASN A 302 17.98 21.44 1.63
N ILE A 303 17.23 20.52 2.20
CA ILE A 303 16.92 19.22 1.60
C ILE A 303 15.62 19.35 0.78
N PRO A 304 15.59 18.95 -0.51
CA PRO A 304 14.37 18.89 -1.27
C PRO A 304 13.34 17.99 -0.60
N TYR A 305 12.16 18.54 -0.33
CA TYR A 305 11.14 17.76 0.36
C TYR A 305 10.63 16.58 -0.49
N ILE A 306 10.70 15.41 0.10
CA ILE A 306 10.00 14.20 -0.32
C ILE A 306 9.20 13.67 0.88
N THR A 307 8.18 12.86 0.63
CA THR A 307 7.35 12.34 1.74
C THR A 307 8.16 11.46 2.70
N PRO A 308 7.77 11.35 3.98
CA PRO A 308 8.43 10.44 4.92
C PRO A 308 8.53 8.99 4.40
N TYR A 309 7.53 8.52 3.65
CA TYR A 309 7.56 7.20 3.05
C TYR A 309 8.62 7.08 1.93
N GLU A 310 8.79 8.13 1.13
CA GLU A 310 9.84 8.19 0.10
C GLU A 310 11.22 8.31 0.75
N MET A 311 11.36 9.15 1.77
CA MET A 311 12.61 9.35 2.51
C MET A 311 13.10 8.06 3.19
N THR A 312 12.21 7.27 3.75
CA THR A 312 12.58 6.01 4.42
C THR A 312 12.60 4.83 3.44
N ARG A 313 11.44 4.32 3.10
CA ARG A 313 11.30 3.04 2.41
C ARG A 313 11.74 3.06 0.95
N HIS A 314 11.37 4.10 0.17
CA HIS A 314 11.85 4.17 -1.22
C HIS A 314 13.34 4.36 -1.28
N THR A 315 13.89 5.19 -0.38
CA THR A 315 15.34 5.39 -0.25
C THR A 315 16.04 4.08 0.12
N PHE A 316 15.59 3.39 1.15
CA PHE A 316 16.14 2.10 1.54
C PHE A 316 16.14 1.09 0.39
N ILE A 317 15.02 0.94 -0.31
CA ILE A 317 14.90 0.01 -1.45
C ILE A 317 15.83 0.43 -2.59
N SER A 318 15.93 1.72 -2.87
CA SER A 318 16.79 2.25 -3.94
C SER A 318 18.28 2.06 -3.65
N LEU A 319 18.71 2.26 -2.41
CA LEU A 319 20.09 2.03 -1.98
C LEU A 319 20.46 0.54 -2.06
N ASN A 320 19.51 -0.34 -1.78
CA ASN A 320 19.72 -1.78 -1.72
C ASN A 320 19.20 -2.52 -2.97
N LYS A 321 18.98 -1.82 -4.11
CA LYS A 321 18.44 -2.42 -5.34
C LYS A 321 19.32 -3.52 -5.95
N HIS A 322 20.60 -3.60 -5.58
CA HIS A 322 21.55 -4.61 -6.02
C HIS A 322 21.56 -5.86 -5.11
N MET A 323 20.87 -5.81 -3.97
CA MET A 323 20.63 -6.99 -3.14
C MET A 323 19.77 -8.02 -3.90
N PRO A 324 19.97 -9.33 -3.67
CA PRO A 324 19.06 -10.35 -4.20
C PRO A 324 17.60 -9.98 -3.91
N PRO A 325 16.71 -9.99 -4.93
CA PRO A 325 15.34 -9.50 -4.81
C PRO A 325 14.53 -10.18 -3.68
N GLU A 326 14.81 -11.45 -3.41
CA GLU A 326 14.16 -12.23 -2.37
C GLU A 326 14.52 -11.71 -0.97
N LEU A 327 15.80 -11.40 -0.74
CA LEU A 327 16.28 -10.83 0.52
C LEU A 327 15.72 -9.41 0.73
N LEU A 328 15.73 -8.60 -0.32
CA LEU A 328 15.15 -7.26 -0.25
C LEU A 328 13.66 -7.29 0.07
N LYS A 329 12.89 -8.22 -0.54
CA LYS A 329 11.47 -8.42 -0.22
C LYS A 329 11.26 -8.84 1.23
N LEU A 330 12.09 -9.75 1.72
CA LEU A 330 12.02 -10.27 3.08
C LEU A 330 12.20 -9.14 4.10
N VAL A 331 13.29 -8.38 4.01
CA VAL A 331 13.57 -7.24 4.90
C VAL A 331 12.52 -6.16 4.77
N ALA A 332 12.13 -5.81 3.55
CA ALA A 332 11.11 -4.81 3.29
C ALA A 332 9.69 -5.27 3.69
N GLY A 333 9.42 -6.56 3.88
CA GLY A 333 8.08 -7.10 4.15
C GLY A 333 7.14 -6.88 2.96
N HIS A 334 7.60 -7.18 1.76
CA HIS A 334 6.79 -7.23 0.55
C HIS A 334 6.11 -8.59 0.42
N SER A 335 4.91 -8.62 -0.16
CA SER A 335 4.25 -9.88 -0.54
C SER A 335 5.08 -10.61 -1.60
N PRO A 336 5.20 -11.95 -1.54
CA PRO A 336 5.86 -12.75 -2.58
C PRO A 336 5.28 -12.52 -3.97
N SER A 337 3.98 -12.23 -4.07
CA SER A 337 3.26 -11.94 -5.32
C SER A 337 3.56 -10.57 -5.92
N MET A 338 4.29 -9.71 -5.21
CA MET A 338 4.67 -8.38 -5.70
C MET A 338 5.83 -8.42 -6.67
N ASN A 339 6.05 -9.48 -7.43
CA ASN A 339 6.77 -9.46 -8.69
C ASN A 339 6.94 -10.82 -9.37
N THR A 340 7.35 -10.76 -10.64
CA THR A 340 7.40 -11.74 -11.71
C THR A 340 8.20 -13.04 -11.49
N THR A 341 8.86 -13.21 -10.39
CA THR A 341 9.53 -14.46 -10.00
C THR A 341 8.83 -15.09 -8.81
N GLY A 342 7.54 -15.43 -8.99
CA GLY A 342 6.77 -16.20 -8.02
C GLY A 342 7.35 -17.59 -7.80
N VAL A 343 8.45 -17.70 -7.07
CA VAL A 343 8.99 -18.96 -6.62
C VAL A 343 9.33 -18.85 -5.15
N TYR A 344 8.71 -19.71 -4.44
CA TYR A 344 8.85 -20.05 -3.04
C TYR A 344 10.32 -20.30 -2.65
N GLY A 345 10.99 -19.27 -2.16
CA GLY A 345 12.14 -19.48 -1.31
C GLY A 345 11.61 -19.68 0.12
N HIS A 346 11.75 -20.86 0.65
CA HIS A 346 11.65 -21.02 2.09
C HIS A 346 12.80 -20.23 2.71
N TYR A 347 12.52 -19.55 3.83
CA TYR A 347 13.55 -18.94 4.65
C TYR A 347 14.64 -19.98 4.95
N VAL A 348 15.88 -19.67 4.63
CA VAL A 348 17.04 -20.47 5.00
C VAL A 348 17.76 -19.75 6.13
N ASP A 349 18.16 -20.50 7.17
CA ASP A 349 18.91 -19.93 8.29
C ASP A 349 20.16 -19.21 7.78
N GLY A 350 20.40 -17.98 8.27
CA GLY A 350 21.50 -17.13 7.83
C GLY A 350 21.16 -16.11 6.72
N GLU A 351 19.96 -16.14 6.13
CA GLU A 351 19.58 -15.16 5.10
C GLU A 351 19.43 -13.74 5.66
N MET A 352 19.00 -13.61 6.91
CA MET A 352 18.87 -12.32 7.57
C MET A 352 20.22 -11.70 7.93
N GLU A 353 21.17 -12.52 8.36
CA GLU A 353 22.54 -12.11 8.63
C GLU A 353 23.19 -11.55 7.37
N LYS A 354 23.08 -12.28 6.26
CA LYS A 354 23.60 -11.84 4.96
C LYS A 354 22.94 -10.56 4.46
N ALA A 355 21.63 -10.40 4.66
CA ALA A 355 20.93 -9.17 4.32
C ALA A 355 21.44 -7.98 5.14
N SER A 356 21.70 -8.20 6.44
CA SER A 356 22.25 -7.17 7.33
C SER A 356 23.64 -6.70 6.89
N GLU A 357 24.53 -7.64 6.53
CA GLU A 357 25.88 -7.31 6.03
C GLU A 357 25.82 -6.45 4.74
N ILE A 358 24.99 -6.81 3.79
CA ILE A 358 24.85 -6.06 2.54
C ILE A 358 24.30 -4.65 2.79
N ILE A 359 23.36 -4.50 3.73
CA ILE A 359 22.78 -3.19 4.09
C ILE A 359 23.86 -2.30 4.71
N ASP A 360 24.66 -2.84 5.62
CA ASP A 360 25.73 -2.09 6.29
C ASP A 360 26.80 -1.63 5.28
N ASP A 361 27.23 -2.50 4.39
CA ASP A 361 28.19 -2.20 3.33
C ASP A 361 27.70 -1.07 2.38
N ASN A 362 26.45 -1.14 1.97
CA ASN A 362 25.89 -0.13 1.06
C ASN A 362 25.81 1.26 1.72
N LEU A 363 25.45 1.30 3.00
CA LEU A 363 25.42 2.56 3.75
C LEU A 363 26.84 3.10 3.99
N ASN A 364 27.77 2.25 4.42
CA ASN A 364 29.14 2.66 4.70
C ASN A 364 29.84 3.27 3.47
N LYS A 365 29.53 2.80 2.26
CA LYS A 365 30.02 3.42 1.01
C LYS A 365 29.55 4.86 0.82
N ILE A 366 28.37 5.21 1.34
CA ILE A 366 27.83 6.56 1.22
C ILE A 366 28.38 7.49 2.32
N LEU A 367 28.49 6.99 3.55
CA LEU A 367 28.90 7.81 4.70
C LEU A 367 30.42 8.05 4.77
N LYS A 368 31.24 7.22 4.14
CA LYS A 368 32.72 7.36 4.11
C LYS A 368 33.21 8.27 2.97
N ASN A 369 32.40 8.57 1.97
CA ASN A 369 32.67 9.54 0.90
C ASN A 369 32.02 10.90 1.23
#